data_2c115460a6476b2034ca006ef85b67a3
#
_entry.id   2c115460a6476b2034ca006ef85b67a3
#
_cell.length_a   1.000
_cell.length_b   1.000
_cell.length_c   1.000
_cell.angle_alpha   90.00
_cell.angle_beta   90.00
_cell.angle_gamma   90.00
#
_symmetry.space_group_name_H-M   'P 1'
#
loop_
_entity.id
_entity.type
_entity.pdbx_description
1 polymer ?
#
loop_
_entity_poly.entity_id
_entity_poly.type
_entity_poly.pdbx_seq_one_letter_code
_entity_poly.pdbx_strand_id
1 'polypeptide(L)'
;MRRITILAVTVLALFTPVATSAQSPAKKEGFIITGDSARLFYRSIGTAQDTIIAIHGGPGVDLESIYGDFLSLAERHTVIFYDQRGAGRSTLPRDSATLNATQQVKDLDAVRNHFHLQHVTLIAHSYGPLLAATYAIAHPAVVTRMVFFGPVPPRRGDFWQRFGKSMQIKLDSVQQRKLSDANRRLNDATASPDAQRQACRDYWAIGVRPRLAEPDRVPSVIHADLCASDIDGIRYGLARTNPAVMASYGDWDIRAALKNVPAPTLVIHGEEESIPMDLVEEWTTALPHATLLKIPRAAHFTYAERPELVWPAVERFLALRVRMK
;
A
#
# COMPACT_ATOMS: atom_id res chain seq x y z
N MET A 1 -72.91 47.45 -11.02
CA MET A 1 -71.44 47.17 -11.15
C MET A 1 -70.99 46.33 -9.99
N ARG A 2 -70.86 45.01 -10.17
CA ARG A 2 -70.40 44.11 -9.16
C ARG A 2 -68.87 43.89 -9.29
N ARG A 3 -68.08 44.22 -8.30
CA ARG A 3 -66.65 44.01 -8.26
C ARG A 3 -66.37 42.53 -7.85
N ILE A 4 -65.68 41.81 -8.73
CA ILE A 4 -65.20 40.46 -8.47
C ILE A 4 -63.79 40.60 -7.90
N THR A 5 -63.64 40.15 -6.63
CA THR A 5 -62.28 40.10 -5.97
C THR A 5 -61.70 38.72 -6.22
N ILE A 6 -60.60 38.63 -6.98
CA ILE A 6 -59.86 37.37 -7.21
C ILE A 6 -58.86 37.19 -6.07
N LEU A 7 -59.05 36.12 -5.32
CA LEU A 7 -58.12 35.71 -4.25
C LEU A 7 -57.03 34.83 -4.88
N ALA A 8 -55.79 35.30 -4.89
CA ALA A 8 -54.67 34.54 -5.35
C ALA A 8 -54.17 33.66 -4.19
N VAL A 9 -54.27 32.34 -4.35
CA VAL A 9 -53.69 31.37 -3.40
C VAL A 9 -52.27 31.05 -3.84
N THR A 10 -51.27 31.53 -3.07
CA THR A 10 -49.87 31.20 -3.26
C THR A 10 -49.57 29.89 -2.57
N VAL A 11 -49.35 28.82 -3.33
CA VAL A 11 -48.86 27.52 -2.81
C VAL A 11 -47.36 27.58 -2.60
N LEU A 12 -46.92 27.65 -1.36
CA LEU A 12 -45.50 27.58 -0.98
C LEU A 12 -45.09 26.10 -0.95
N ALA A 13 -44.39 25.63 -1.99
CA ALA A 13 -43.81 24.28 -1.98
C ALA A 13 -42.61 24.26 -1.07
N LEU A 14 -42.72 23.62 0.08
CA LEU A 14 -41.63 23.32 1.00
C LEU A 14 -40.77 22.17 0.42
N PHE A 15 -39.66 22.52 -0.23
CA PHE A 15 -38.62 21.55 -0.57
C PHE A 15 -37.87 21.18 0.72
N THR A 16 -38.17 20.04 1.33
CA THR A 16 -37.32 19.43 2.35
C THR A 16 -36.13 18.77 1.64
N PRO A 17 -34.88 19.14 1.96
CA PRO A 17 -33.73 18.43 1.42
C PRO A 17 -33.76 17.00 2.00
N VAL A 18 -33.90 16.01 1.14
CA VAL A 18 -33.66 14.61 1.49
C VAL A 18 -32.16 14.49 1.73
N ALA A 19 -31.76 14.43 2.98
CA ALA A 19 -30.39 14.07 3.36
C ALA A 19 -30.19 12.62 2.95
N THR A 20 -29.56 12.38 1.80
CA THR A 20 -29.00 11.08 1.43
C THR A 20 -27.92 10.76 2.44
N SER A 21 -28.22 9.89 3.42
CA SER A 21 -27.19 9.32 4.27
C SER A 21 -26.20 8.59 3.33
N ALA A 22 -24.97 9.07 3.25
CA ALA A 22 -23.90 8.36 2.56
C ALA A 22 -23.74 7.00 3.25
N GLN A 23 -24.24 5.96 2.62
CA GLN A 23 -24.11 4.60 3.11
C GLN A 23 -22.64 4.23 3.10
N SER A 24 -22.09 3.81 4.23
CA SER A 24 -20.69 3.37 4.29
C SER A 24 -20.45 2.33 3.20
N PRO A 25 -19.35 2.43 2.41
CA PRO A 25 -19.11 1.51 1.31
C PRO A 25 -19.09 0.06 1.81
N ALA A 26 -19.70 -0.85 1.05
CA ALA A 26 -19.84 -2.25 1.42
C ALA A 26 -18.45 -2.88 1.62
N LYS A 27 -18.20 -3.39 2.84
CA LYS A 27 -16.98 -4.07 3.24
C LYS A 27 -17.19 -5.57 3.23
N LYS A 28 -16.26 -6.32 2.62
CA LYS A 28 -16.21 -7.79 2.64
C LYS A 28 -14.83 -8.25 3.07
N GLU A 29 -14.78 -9.31 3.87
CA GLU A 29 -13.54 -9.95 4.30
C GLU A 29 -13.64 -11.46 4.08
N GLY A 30 -12.51 -12.10 3.86
CA GLY A 30 -12.46 -13.54 3.65
C GLY A 30 -11.05 -14.04 3.37
N PHE A 31 -10.99 -15.27 2.88
CA PHE A 31 -9.74 -15.93 2.50
C PHE A 31 -9.81 -16.41 1.06
N ILE A 32 -8.71 -16.18 0.34
CA ILE A 32 -8.45 -16.73 -0.97
C ILE A 32 -7.62 -17.99 -0.77
N ILE A 33 -8.02 -19.09 -1.38
CA ILE A 33 -7.24 -20.34 -1.37
C ILE A 33 -6.37 -20.35 -2.62
N THR A 34 -5.06 -20.41 -2.44
CA THR A 34 -4.10 -20.51 -3.54
C THR A 34 -3.98 -21.93 -4.07
N GLY A 35 -3.33 -22.10 -5.24
CA GLY A 35 -3.15 -23.42 -5.85
C GLY A 35 -2.33 -24.42 -5.01
N ASP A 36 -1.52 -23.92 -4.08
CA ASP A 36 -0.76 -24.73 -3.11
C ASP A 36 -1.44 -24.77 -1.71
N SER A 37 -2.75 -24.46 -1.67
CA SER A 37 -3.60 -24.50 -0.48
C SER A 37 -3.25 -23.50 0.62
N ALA A 38 -2.43 -22.48 0.36
CA ALA A 38 -2.26 -21.40 1.30
C ALA A 38 -3.50 -20.50 1.32
N ARG A 39 -3.77 -19.87 2.45
CA ARG A 39 -4.88 -18.95 2.64
C ARG A 39 -4.35 -17.52 2.69
N LEU A 40 -4.84 -16.68 1.80
CA LEU A 40 -4.53 -15.24 1.79
C LEU A 40 -5.76 -14.50 2.32
N PHE A 41 -5.59 -13.78 3.41
CA PHE A 41 -6.66 -12.92 3.92
C PHE A 41 -6.84 -11.72 3.01
N TYR A 42 -8.09 -11.36 2.73
CA TYR A 42 -8.42 -10.15 2.00
C TYR A 42 -9.50 -9.33 2.68
N ARG A 43 -9.49 -8.05 2.35
CA ARG A 43 -10.55 -7.09 2.63
C ARG A 43 -10.87 -6.32 1.36
N SER A 44 -12.11 -6.34 0.91
CA SER A 44 -12.56 -5.49 -0.20
C SER A 44 -13.55 -4.44 0.29
N ILE A 45 -13.51 -3.26 -0.31
CA ILE A 45 -14.39 -2.15 0.01
C ILE A 45 -14.79 -1.43 -1.30
N GLY A 46 -16.03 -0.95 -1.35
CA GLY A 46 -16.61 -0.35 -2.56
C GLY A 46 -17.41 -1.35 -3.39
N THR A 47 -18.13 -0.85 -4.40
CA THR A 47 -19.02 -1.63 -5.28
C THR A 47 -18.88 -1.24 -6.76
N ALA A 48 -17.92 -0.39 -7.09
CA ALA A 48 -17.66 0.03 -8.48
C ALA A 48 -17.11 -1.13 -9.32
N GLN A 49 -17.33 -1.08 -10.63
CA GLN A 49 -16.78 -2.07 -11.56
C GLN A 49 -15.27 -1.91 -11.75
N ASP A 50 -14.76 -0.67 -11.68
CA ASP A 50 -13.32 -0.42 -11.75
C ASP A 50 -12.67 -0.86 -10.44
N THR A 51 -11.79 -1.86 -10.54
CA THR A 51 -11.23 -2.55 -9.37
C THR A 51 -9.73 -2.32 -9.28
N ILE A 52 -9.30 -1.99 -8.08
CA ILE A 52 -7.92 -1.78 -7.69
C ILE A 52 -7.48 -2.90 -6.74
N ILE A 53 -6.31 -3.50 -6.96
CA ILE A 53 -5.63 -4.29 -5.93
C ILE A 53 -4.56 -3.41 -5.28
N ALA A 54 -4.70 -3.21 -3.97
CA ALA A 54 -3.77 -2.46 -3.15
C ALA A 54 -2.74 -3.39 -2.50
N ILE A 55 -1.46 -3.14 -2.76
CA ILE A 55 -0.33 -3.99 -2.36
C ILE A 55 0.47 -3.27 -1.27
N HIS A 56 0.46 -3.81 -0.06
CA HIS A 56 1.22 -3.25 1.05
C HIS A 56 2.74 -3.45 0.90
N GLY A 57 3.48 -2.70 1.70
CA GLY A 57 4.94 -2.75 1.74
C GLY A 57 5.52 -3.88 2.59
N GLY A 58 6.70 -3.71 3.06
CA GLY A 58 7.51 -4.64 3.84
C GLY A 58 8.63 -5.24 3.00
N PRO A 59 8.53 -6.47 2.46
CA PRO A 59 7.48 -7.48 2.69
C PRO A 59 7.33 -7.85 4.17
N GLY A 60 6.20 -8.45 4.55
CA GLY A 60 6.02 -8.95 5.93
C GLY A 60 5.33 -7.98 6.90
N VAL A 61 4.92 -6.76 6.48
CA VAL A 61 3.82 -6.04 7.13
C VAL A 61 2.49 -6.57 6.56
N ASP A 62 1.36 -5.98 6.91
CA ASP A 62 0.05 -6.43 6.45
C ASP A 62 -0.77 -5.28 5.84
N LEU A 63 -1.98 -5.59 5.41
CA LEU A 63 -2.87 -4.64 4.75
C LEU A 63 -3.23 -3.42 5.63
N GLU A 64 -3.21 -3.56 6.98
CA GLU A 64 -3.53 -2.44 7.87
C GLU A 64 -2.56 -1.26 7.67
N SER A 65 -1.34 -1.54 7.19
CA SER A 65 -0.33 -0.50 6.94
C SER A 65 -0.72 0.53 5.87
N ILE A 66 -1.72 0.21 5.03
CA ILE A 66 -2.19 1.11 3.96
C ILE A 66 -3.72 1.25 3.95
N TYR A 67 -4.45 0.39 4.66
CA TYR A 67 -5.91 0.30 4.54
C TYR A 67 -6.61 1.63 4.86
N GLY A 68 -6.28 2.23 6.01
CA GLY A 68 -6.93 3.46 6.46
C GLY A 68 -6.71 4.64 5.50
N ASP A 69 -5.49 4.79 5.03
CA ASP A 69 -5.10 5.91 4.17
C ASP A 69 -5.64 5.79 2.73
N PHE A 70 -5.96 4.56 2.28
CA PHE A 70 -6.44 4.31 0.91
C PHE A 70 -7.97 4.20 0.81
N LEU A 71 -8.70 4.46 1.92
CA LEU A 71 -10.16 4.35 1.95
C LEU A 71 -10.87 5.31 1.00
N SER A 72 -10.30 6.50 0.74
CA SER A 72 -10.87 7.48 -0.19
C SER A 72 -11.02 6.93 -1.61
N LEU A 73 -10.17 5.99 -2.03
CA LEU A 73 -10.30 5.32 -3.33
C LEU A 73 -11.62 4.55 -3.47
N ALA A 74 -12.18 4.06 -2.34
CA ALA A 74 -13.41 3.27 -2.34
C ALA A 74 -14.67 4.09 -2.66
N GLU A 75 -14.58 5.41 -2.72
CA GLU A 75 -15.67 6.28 -3.18
C GLU A 75 -15.97 6.08 -4.67
N ARG A 76 -14.97 5.69 -5.47
CA ARG A 76 -15.08 5.57 -6.93
C ARG A 76 -14.67 4.21 -7.48
N HIS A 77 -13.96 3.42 -6.69
CA HIS A 77 -13.41 2.12 -7.09
C HIS A 77 -13.82 1.03 -6.10
N THR A 78 -13.77 -0.22 -6.54
CA THR A 78 -13.68 -1.34 -5.60
C THR A 78 -12.21 -1.56 -5.29
N VAL A 79 -11.83 -1.47 -4.02
CA VAL A 79 -10.44 -1.65 -3.59
C VAL A 79 -10.30 -2.97 -2.85
N ILE A 80 -9.40 -3.82 -3.32
CA ILE A 80 -9.06 -5.10 -2.73
C ILE A 80 -7.71 -4.96 -2.04
N PHE A 81 -7.69 -5.14 -0.74
CA PHE A 81 -6.49 -5.26 0.08
C PHE A 81 -6.29 -6.74 0.42
N TYR A 82 -5.07 -7.19 0.54
CA TYR A 82 -4.78 -8.55 1.01
C TYR A 82 -3.50 -8.58 1.83
N ASP A 83 -3.46 -9.48 2.81
CA ASP A 83 -2.23 -9.79 3.52
C ASP A 83 -1.41 -10.75 2.65
N GLN A 84 -0.17 -10.36 2.30
CA GLN A 84 0.73 -11.22 1.55
C GLN A 84 1.06 -12.48 2.35
N ARG A 85 1.42 -13.57 1.67
CA ARG A 85 1.84 -14.82 2.31
C ARG A 85 2.94 -14.56 3.35
N GLY A 86 2.82 -15.17 4.50
CA GLY A 86 3.77 -14.99 5.61
C GLY A 86 3.60 -13.69 6.37
N ALA A 87 2.44 -13.01 6.24
CA ALA A 87 2.15 -11.75 6.93
C ALA A 87 0.70 -11.70 7.43
N GLY A 88 0.46 -10.90 8.45
CA GLY A 88 -0.88 -10.61 8.97
C GLY A 88 -1.67 -11.88 9.30
N ARG A 89 -2.85 -12.00 8.69
CA ARG A 89 -3.80 -13.11 8.87
C ARG A 89 -3.65 -14.22 7.82
N SER A 90 -2.76 -14.02 6.84
CA SER A 90 -2.46 -15.01 5.81
C SER A 90 -1.64 -16.17 6.36
N THR A 91 -1.59 -17.28 5.60
CA THR A 91 -0.80 -18.45 5.98
C THR A 91 0.64 -18.07 6.31
N LEU A 92 1.11 -18.50 7.47
CA LEU A 92 2.50 -18.42 7.92
C LEU A 92 3.18 -19.76 7.61
N PRO A 93 3.95 -19.88 6.50
CA PRO A 93 4.52 -21.15 6.09
C PRO A 93 5.52 -21.72 7.10
N ARG A 94 5.47 -23.01 7.39
CA ARG A 94 6.49 -23.67 8.21
C ARG A 94 7.85 -23.71 7.51
N ASP A 95 7.81 -23.95 6.19
CA ASP A 95 8.98 -23.91 5.33
C ASP A 95 9.06 -22.56 4.60
N SER A 96 10.20 -21.88 4.73
CA SER A 96 10.45 -20.61 4.06
C SER A 96 10.65 -20.72 2.55
N ALA A 97 10.72 -21.93 1.98
CA ALA A 97 10.88 -22.15 0.53
C ALA A 97 9.78 -21.48 -0.30
N THR A 98 8.58 -21.29 0.27
CA THR A 98 7.46 -20.59 -0.39
C THR A 98 7.47 -19.07 -0.15
N LEU A 99 8.40 -18.54 0.65
CA LEU A 99 8.58 -17.10 0.89
C LEU A 99 9.57 -16.55 -0.13
N ASN A 100 9.13 -16.41 -1.37
CA ASN A 100 9.98 -15.90 -2.46
C ASN A 100 9.19 -15.08 -3.47
N ALA A 101 9.90 -14.30 -4.28
CA ALA A 101 9.34 -13.39 -5.29
C ALA A 101 8.38 -14.10 -6.27
N THR A 102 8.76 -15.27 -6.77
CA THR A 102 7.93 -16.06 -7.71
C THR A 102 6.61 -16.46 -7.10
N GLN A 103 6.62 -16.89 -5.83
CA GLN A 103 5.39 -17.26 -5.13
C GLN A 103 4.51 -16.06 -4.85
N GLN A 104 5.10 -14.91 -4.51
CA GLN A 104 4.35 -13.67 -4.31
C GLN A 104 3.62 -13.24 -5.60
N VAL A 105 4.24 -13.41 -6.77
CA VAL A 105 3.60 -13.15 -8.07
C VAL A 105 2.42 -14.10 -8.30
N LYS A 106 2.57 -15.40 -8.01
CA LYS A 106 1.48 -16.38 -8.12
C LYS A 106 0.34 -16.08 -7.15
N ASP A 107 0.66 -15.62 -5.95
CA ASP A 107 -0.33 -15.23 -4.95
C ASP A 107 -1.13 -14.00 -5.40
N LEU A 108 -0.49 -13.00 -5.98
CA LEU A 108 -1.18 -11.84 -6.55
C LEU A 108 -2.09 -12.23 -7.73
N ASP A 109 -1.67 -13.20 -8.56
CA ASP A 109 -2.53 -13.74 -9.61
C ASP A 109 -3.72 -14.54 -9.04
N ALA A 110 -3.53 -15.25 -7.93
CA ALA A 110 -4.63 -15.91 -7.22
C ALA A 110 -5.64 -14.90 -6.67
N VAL A 111 -5.18 -13.75 -6.15
CA VAL A 111 -6.07 -12.63 -5.75
C VAL A 111 -6.88 -12.15 -6.95
N ARG A 112 -6.24 -11.81 -8.06
CA ARG A 112 -6.92 -11.37 -9.27
C ARG A 112 -7.96 -12.39 -9.76
N ASN A 113 -7.59 -13.66 -9.82
CA ASN A 113 -8.46 -14.75 -10.30
C ASN A 113 -9.67 -14.98 -9.38
N HIS A 114 -9.49 -14.88 -8.06
CA HIS A 114 -10.58 -15.03 -7.09
C HIS A 114 -11.70 -14.00 -7.31
N PHE A 115 -11.34 -12.78 -7.72
CA PHE A 115 -12.29 -11.73 -8.04
C PHE A 115 -12.67 -11.67 -9.54
N HIS A 116 -12.27 -12.66 -10.33
CA HIS A 116 -12.57 -12.78 -11.77
C HIS A 116 -12.17 -11.55 -12.60
N LEU A 117 -11.08 -10.87 -12.20
CA LEU A 117 -10.64 -9.65 -12.88
C LEU A 117 -9.88 -10.00 -14.16
N GLN A 118 -10.43 -9.60 -15.31
CA GLN A 118 -9.75 -9.72 -16.60
C GLN A 118 -8.58 -8.73 -16.68
N HIS A 119 -8.78 -7.55 -16.14
CA HIS A 119 -7.79 -6.47 -16.07
C HIS A 119 -7.75 -5.90 -14.66
N VAL A 120 -6.60 -5.34 -14.26
CA VAL A 120 -6.41 -4.81 -12.92
C VAL A 120 -5.56 -3.54 -12.91
N THR A 121 -5.95 -2.60 -12.08
CA THR A 121 -5.10 -1.49 -11.63
C THR A 121 -4.39 -1.90 -10.34
N LEU A 122 -3.08 -1.71 -10.27
CA LEU A 122 -2.28 -2.00 -9.08
C LEU A 122 -1.85 -0.70 -8.41
N ILE A 123 -2.15 -0.57 -7.12
CA ILE A 123 -1.64 0.52 -6.28
C ILE A 123 -0.75 -0.10 -5.21
N ALA A 124 0.48 0.37 -5.08
CA ALA A 124 1.48 -0.32 -4.29
C ALA A 124 2.36 0.64 -3.48
N HIS A 125 2.71 0.26 -2.27
CA HIS A 125 3.56 1.05 -1.36
C HIS A 125 4.87 0.34 -1.06
N SER A 126 5.98 1.09 -1.04
CA SER A 126 7.29 0.66 -0.55
C SER A 126 7.90 -0.51 -1.32
N TYR A 127 7.91 -1.73 -0.77
CA TYR A 127 8.25 -2.98 -1.46
C TYR A 127 7.21 -3.37 -2.53
N GLY A 128 5.94 -3.09 -2.26
CA GLY A 128 4.82 -3.46 -3.13
C GLY A 128 5.01 -3.12 -4.61
N PRO A 129 5.59 -1.97 -4.99
CA PRO A 129 5.96 -1.64 -6.37
C PRO A 129 6.88 -2.65 -7.05
N LEU A 130 7.85 -3.22 -6.34
CA LEU A 130 8.71 -4.26 -6.91
C LEU A 130 7.91 -5.53 -7.23
N LEU A 131 6.99 -5.92 -6.33
CA LEU A 131 6.06 -7.04 -6.59
C LEU A 131 5.10 -6.72 -7.75
N ALA A 132 4.47 -5.53 -7.75
CA ALA A 132 3.55 -5.11 -8.81
C ALA A 132 4.22 -5.09 -10.19
N ALA A 133 5.45 -4.58 -10.27
CA ALA A 133 6.24 -4.54 -11.49
C ALA A 133 6.65 -5.94 -11.96
N THR A 134 7.08 -6.81 -11.03
CA THR A 134 7.42 -8.21 -11.35
C THR A 134 6.18 -8.95 -11.87
N TYR A 135 5.01 -8.70 -11.27
CA TYR A 135 3.74 -9.22 -11.77
C TYR A 135 3.39 -8.68 -13.16
N ALA A 136 3.55 -7.37 -13.40
CA ALA A 136 3.27 -6.77 -14.70
C ALA A 136 4.21 -7.29 -15.80
N ILE A 137 5.46 -7.60 -15.48
CA ILE A 137 6.40 -8.26 -16.41
C ILE A 137 5.89 -9.66 -16.78
N ALA A 138 5.39 -10.43 -15.81
CA ALA A 138 4.86 -11.77 -16.05
C ALA A 138 3.48 -11.76 -16.76
N HIS A 139 2.68 -10.71 -16.55
CA HIS A 139 1.30 -10.59 -17.02
C HIS A 139 1.03 -9.22 -17.70
N PRO A 140 1.77 -8.84 -18.76
CA PRO A 140 1.72 -7.49 -19.32
C PRO A 140 0.37 -7.09 -19.92
N ALA A 141 -0.45 -8.06 -20.36
CA ALA A 141 -1.78 -7.81 -20.90
C ALA A 141 -2.87 -7.61 -19.83
N VAL A 142 -2.57 -7.96 -18.57
CA VAL A 142 -3.55 -7.94 -17.47
C VAL A 142 -3.51 -6.61 -16.72
N VAL A 143 -2.32 -6.03 -16.53
CA VAL A 143 -2.14 -4.80 -15.76
C VAL A 143 -2.45 -3.60 -16.63
N THR A 144 -3.45 -2.81 -16.24
CA THR A 144 -3.90 -1.63 -16.99
C THR A 144 -3.23 -0.34 -16.54
N ARG A 145 -2.92 -0.23 -15.25
CA ARG A 145 -2.26 0.94 -14.64
C ARG A 145 -1.51 0.52 -13.38
N MET A 146 -0.51 1.31 -13.02
CA MET A 146 0.19 1.16 -11.75
C MET A 146 0.35 2.52 -11.06
N VAL A 147 0.20 2.55 -9.72
CA VAL A 147 0.55 3.70 -8.89
C VAL A 147 1.51 3.21 -7.80
N PHE A 148 2.67 3.82 -7.72
CA PHE A 148 3.74 3.45 -6.81
C PHE A 148 4.00 4.57 -5.80
N PHE A 149 3.91 4.26 -4.51
CA PHE A 149 4.23 5.17 -3.42
C PHE A 149 5.53 4.78 -2.75
N GLY A 150 6.51 5.68 -2.70
CA GLY A 150 7.79 5.47 -2.03
C GLY A 150 8.48 4.15 -2.44
N PRO A 151 8.61 3.85 -3.75
CA PRO A 151 9.03 2.53 -4.21
C PRO A 151 10.50 2.23 -3.90
N VAL A 152 10.81 0.99 -3.52
CA VAL A 152 12.19 0.49 -3.67
C VAL A 152 12.59 0.58 -5.15
N PRO A 153 13.88 0.73 -5.48
CA PRO A 153 14.30 0.93 -6.87
C PRO A 153 14.10 -0.32 -7.75
N PRO A 154 14.04 -0.17 -9.09
CA PRO A 154 13.89 -1.29 -10.02
C PRO A 154 15.15 -2.16 -10.16
N ARG A 155 16.25 -1.74 -9.54
CA ARG A 155 17.47 -2.56 -9.37
C ARG A 155 18.00 -2.45 -7.95
N ARG A 156 18.68 -3.47 -7.49
CA ARG A 156 19.30 -3.49 -6.16
C ARG A 156 20.48 -2.54 -6.09
N GLY A 157 21.52 -2.74 -6.91
CA GLY A 157 22.76 -1.95 -6.86
C GLY A 157 23.23 -1.69 -5.42
N ASP A 158 23.50 -0.42 -5.12
CA ASP A 158 23.92 0.07 -3.79
C ASP A 158 22.74 0.51 -2.87
N PHE A 159 21.49 0.16 -3.25
CA PHE A 159 20.28 0.60 -2.55
C PHE A 159 20.34 0.35 -1.03
N TRP A 160 20.64 -0.89 -0.61
CA TRP A 160 20.64 -1.23 0.82
C TRP A 160 21.68 -0.43 1.63
N GLN A 161 22.84 -0.19 1.04
CA GLN A 161 23.90 0.60 1.67
C GLN A 161 23.44 2.04 1.90
N ARG A 162 22.91 2.67 0.84
CA ARG A 162 22.47 4.08 0.85
C ARG A 162 21.25 4.27 1.73
N PHE A 163 20.24 3.40 1.59
CA PHE A 163 19.03 3.41 2.42
C PHE A 163 19.35 3.22 3.90
N GLY A 164 20.17 2.21 4.24
CA GLY A 164 20.59 1.95 5.61
C GLY A 164 21.31 3.15 6.23
N LYS A 165 22.23 3.78 5.50
CA LYS A 165 22.92 5.00 5.94
C LYS A 165 21.92 6.14 6.17
N SER A 166 20.98 6.36 5.26
CA SER A 166 19.95 7.41 5.36
C SER A 166 19.05 7.19 6.59
N MET A 167 18.67 5.94 6.87
CA MET A 167 17.87 5.60 8.04
C MET A 167 18.62 5.82 9.35
N GLN A 168 19.91 5.47 9.40
CA GLN A 168 20.74 5.58 10.62
C GLN A 168 20.95 7.03 11.05
N ILE A 169 21.23 7.93 10.12
CA ILE A 169 21.51 9.34 10.45
C ILE A 169 20.27 10.09 10.95
N LYS A 170 19.07 9.58 10.71
CA LYS A 170 17.80 10.16 11.15
C LYS A 170 17.36 9.71 12.56
N LEU A 171 18.11 8.80 13.21
CA LEU A 171 17.88 8.36 14.58
C LEU A 171 19.10 8.63 15.45
N ASP A 172 18.90 9.25 16.60
CA ASP A 172 19.96 9.40 17.59
C ASP A 172 20.27 8.07 18.30
N SER A 173 21.36 8.04 19.06
CA SER A 173 21.84 6.82 19.74
C SER A 173 20.85 6.29 20.80
N VAL A 174 20.02 7.15 21.39
CA VAL A 174 18.99 6.74 22.37
C VAL A 174 17.84 6.08 21.64
N GLN A 175 17.39 6.66 20.55
CA GLN A 175 16.33 6.11 19.69
C GLN A 175 16.74 4.76 19.10
N GLN A 176 18.00 4.63 18.63
CA GLN A 176 18.52 3.35 18.12
C GLN A 176 18.51 2.25 19.20
N ARG A 177 18.93 2.57 20.43
CA ARG A 177 18.87 1.61 21.56
C ARG A 177 17.42 1.22 21.90
N LYS A 178 16.50 2.19 21.97
CA LYS A 178 15.09 1.92 22.24
C LYS A 178 14.46 1.06 21.14
N LEU A 179 14.79 1.32 19.87
CA LEU A 179 14.31 0.52 18.73
C LEU A 179 14.80 -0.94 18.83
N SER A 180 16.09 -1.13 19.15
CA SER A 180 16.68 -2.45 19.35
C SER A 180 16.05 -3.19 20.52
N ASP A 181 15.80 -2.49 21.64
CA ASP A 181 15.11 -3.06 22.80
C ASP A 181 13.67 -3.47 22.50
N ALA A 182 12.91 -2.61 21.83
CA ALA A 182 11.55 -2.90 21.42
C ALA A 182 11.50 -4.12 20.48
N ASN A 183 12.43 -4.22 19.52
CA ASN A 183 12.54 -5.37 18.61
C ASN A 183 12.87 -6.67 19.39
N ARG A 184 13.75 -6.63 20.38
CA ARG A 184 14.06 -7.80 21.22
C ARG A 184 12.83 -8.26 22.01
N ARG A 185 12.10 -7.33 22.65
CA ARG A 185 10.87 -7.62 23.42
C ARG A 185 9.74 -8.15 22.52
N LEU A 186 9.59 -7.60 21.32
CA LEU A 186 8.62 -8.07 20.32
C LEU A 186 8.89 -9.54 19.95
N ASN A 187 10.16 -9.94 19.84
CA ASN A 187 10.56 -11.29 19.44
C ASN A 187 10.78 -12.25 20.61
N ASP A 188 10.54 -11.83 21.85
CA ASP A 188 10.60 -12.70 23.03
C ASP A 188 9.43 -13.69 23.01
N ALA A 189 9.75 -14.97 22.73
CA ALA A 189 8.76 -16.04 22.66
C ALA A 189 8.14 -16.40 24.03
N THR A 190 8.74 -15.94 25.14
CA THR A 190 8.25 -16.19 26.52
C THR A 190 7.31 -15.09 27.01
N ALA A 191 7.26 -13.95 26.32
CA ALA A 191 6.41 -12.83 26.67
C ALA A 191 4.94 -13.11 26.29
N SER A 192 4.01 -12.52 27.05
CA SER A 192 2.58 -12.59 26.71
C SER A 192 2.28 -11.86 25.39
N PRO A 193 1.20 -12.24 24.67
CA PRO A 193 0.78 -11.54 23.44
C PRO A 193 0.59 -10.03 23.64
N ASP A 194 0.06 -9.60 24.80
CA ASP A 194 -0.12 -8.18 25.11
C ASP A 194 1.22 -7.45 25.28
N ALA A 195 2.19 -8.07 25.95
CA ALA A 195 3.53 -7.52 26.09
C ALA A 195 4.24 -7.42 24.74
N GLN A 196 4.09 -8.42 23.88
CA GLN A 196 4.61 -8.40 22.51
C GLN A 196 3.94 -7.32 21.68
N ARG A 197 2.62 -7.14 21.80
CA ARG A 197 1.86 -6.08 21.11
C ARG A 197 2.30 -4.69 21.56
N GLN A 198 2.55 -4.49 22.87
CA GLN A 198 3.11 -3.24 23.36
C GLN A 198 4.51 -2.99 22.79
N ALA A 199 5.36 -4.02 22.76
CA ALA A 199 6.70 -3.94 22.17
C ALA A 199 6.65 -3.64 20.65
N CYS A 200 5.65 -4.16 19.94
CA CYS A 200 5.36 -3.81 18.54
C CYS A 200 5.06 -2.31 18.39
N ARG A 201 4.19 -1.75 19.22
CA ARG A 201 3.88 -0.31 19.21
C ARG A 201 5.12 0.54 19.53
N ASP A 202 5.90 0.14 20.54
CA ASP A 202 7.16 0.81 20.88
C ASP A 202 8.16 0.78 19.71
N TYR A 203 8.23 -0.35 18.99
CA TYR A 203 9.07 -0.51 17.81
C TYR A 203 8.65 0.45 16.68
N TRP A 204 7.37 0.46 16.33
CA TRP A 204 6.88 1.29 15.24
C TRP A 204 6.85 2.78 15.59
N ALA A 205 6.60 3.16 16.83
CA ALA A 205 6.67 4.56 17.27
C ALA A 205 8.04 5.21 17.00
N ILE A 206 9.11 4.40 16.96
CA ILE A 206 10.47 4.85 16.64
C ILE A 206 10.80 4.53 15.17
N GLY A 207 10.48 3.34 14.71
CA GLY A 207 10.87 2.83 13.40
C GLY A 207 10.29 3.58 12.21
N VAL A 208 9.16 4.28 12.38
CA VAL A 208 8.59 5.14 11.33
C VAL A 208 9.21 6.53 11.28
N ARG A 209 9.81 7.03 12.38
CA ARG A 209 10.37 8.39 12.45
C ARG A 209 11.31 8.74 11.30
N PRO A 210 12.32 7.92 10.96
CA PRO A 210 13.22 8.23 9.85
C PRO A 210 12.56 8.15 8.47
N ARG A 211 11.31 7.71 8.41
CA ARG A 211 10.48 7.60 7.20
C ARG A 211 9.50 8.76 7.05
N LEU A 212 9.55 9.78 7.91
CA LEU A 212 8.75 10.99 7.83
C LEU A 212 9.63 12.20 7.54
N ALA A 213 9.10 13.15 6.81
CA ALA A 213 9.73 14.46 6.61
C ALA A 213 9.82 15.24 7.94
N GLU A 214 8.77 15.11 8.76
CA GLU A 214 8.70 15.70 10.10
C GLU A 214 8.54 14.57 11.14
N PRO A 215 9.64 14.04 11.70
CA PRO A 215 9.61 12.86 12.59
C PRO A 215 8.74 12.99 13.84
N ASP A 216 8.50 14.21 14.30
CA ASP A 216 7.66 14.45 15.49
C ASP A 216 6.15 14.38 15.21
N ARG A 217 5.77 14.29 13.94
CA ARG A 217 4.36 14.17 13.51
C ARG A 217 3.84 12.74 13.42
N VAL A 218 4.60 11.73 13.89
CA VAL A 218 4.16 10.31 13.84
C VAL A 218 2.68 10.13 14.24
N PRO A 219 2.20 10.65 15.39
CA PRO A 219 0.82 10.41 15.82
C PRO A 219 -0.24 11.05 14.92
N SER A 220 0.13 12.09 14.16
CA SER A 220 -0.80 12.82 13.29
C SER A 220 -0.74 12.39 11.82
N VAL A 221 0.24 11.58 11.44
CA VAL A 221 0.45 11.13 10.05
C VAL A 221 0.19 9.63 9.91
N ILE A 222 0.65 8.82 10.85
CA ILE A 222 0.46 7.36 10.80
C ILE A 222 -0.82 7.02 11.54
N HIS A 223 -1.92 6.88 10.81
CA HIS A 223 -3.22 6.52 11.35
C HIS A 223 -3.42 5.00 11.47
N ALA A 224 -2.59 4.22 10.77
CA ALA A 224 -2.63 2.77 10.83
C ALA A 224 -2.08 2.25 12.17
N ASP A 225 -2.81 1.36 12.84
CA ASP A 225 -2.24 0.53 13.92
C ASP A 225 -1.49 -0.64 13.28
N LEU A 226 -0.20 -0.48 13.03
CA LEU A 226 0.69 -1.51 12.47
C LEU A 226 0.82 -2.75 13.37
N CYS A 227 0.19 -2.73 14.55
CA CYS A 227 0.16 -3.82 15.53
C CYS A 227 -1.26 -4.34 15.77
N ALA A 228 -2.24 -3.98 14.92
CA ALA A 228 -3.64 -4.39 15.07
C ALA A 228 -3.89 -5.86 14.72
N SER A 229 -3.13 -6.40 13.77
CA SER A 229 -3.26 -7.78 13.32
C SER A 229 -2.78 -8.79 14.37
N ASP A 230 -2.86 -10.07 14.03
CA ASP A 230 -2.34 -11.15 14.87
C ASP A 230 -0.83 -10.93 15.12
N ILE A 231 -0.46 -10.92 16.40
CA ILE A 231 0.93 -10.64 16.80
C ILE A 231 1.91 -11.68 16.27
N ASP A 232 1.50 -12.94 16.13
CA ASP A 232 2.34 -13.97 15.53
C ASP A 232 2.57 -13.72 14.04
N GLY A 233 1.53 -13.25 13.32
CA GLY A 233 1.66 -12.83 11.93
C GLY A 233 2.62 -11.65 11.75
N ILE A 234 2.55 -10.66 12.62
CA ILE A 234 3.44 -9.49 12.63
C ILE A 234 4.89 -9.92 12.87
N ARG A 235 5.13 -10.71 13.91
CA ARG A 235 6.47 -11.21 14.27
C ARG A 235 7.04 -12.07 13.17
N TYR A 236 6.24 -13.00 12.64
CA TYR A 236 6.65 -13.87 11.55
C TYR A 236 7.01 -13.05 10.30
N GLY A 237 6.17 -12.10 9.96
CA GLY A 237 6.37 -11.21 8.81
C GLY A 237 7.70 -10.46 8.88
N LEU A 238 7.97 -9.81 10.00
CA LEU A 238 9.20 -9.04 10.19
C LEU A 238 10.46 -9.92 10.29
N ALA A 239 10.39 -11.05 11.01
CA ALA A 239 11.57 -11.87 11.31
C ALA A 239 11.88 -12.90 10.22
N ARG A 240 10.91 -13.36 9.44
CA ARG A 240 11.08 -14.44 8.46
C ARG A 240 10.70 -14.03 7.04
N THR A 241 9.49 -13.47 6.82
CA THR A 241 9.02 -13.16 5.48
C THR A 241 9.85 -12.05 4.83
N ASN A 242 10.13 -10.98 5.56
CA ASN A 242 10.90 -9.86 5.03
C ASN A 242 12.28 -10.32 4.51
N PRO A 243 13.15 -10.94 5.33
CA PRO A 243 14.46 -11.34 4.84
C PRO A 243 14.39 -12.43 3.77
N ALA A 244 13.47 -13.41 3.85
CA ALA A 244 13.38 -14.49 2.88
C ALA A 244 12.94 -13.99 1.51
N VAL A 245 11.88 -13.20 1.44
CA VAL A 245 11.38 -12.65 0.17
C VAL A 245 12.41 -11.71 -0.45
N MET A 246 13.02 -10.80 0.33
CA MET A 246 14.03 -9.89 -0.21
C MET A 246 15.28 -10.62 -0.67
N ALA A 247 15.73 -11.65 0.05
CA ALA A 247 16.86 -12.49 -0.37
C ALA A 247 16.57 -13.24 -1.68
N SER A 248 15.32 -13.65 -1.92
CA SER A 248 14.93 -14.38 -3.13
C SER A 248 15.02 -13.56 -4.42
N TYR A 249 14.99 -12.22 -4.32
CA TYR A 249 15.26 -11.34 -5.45
C TYR A 249 16.75 -11.28 -5.82
N GLY A 250 17.65 -11.67 -4.92
CA GLY A 250 19.09 -11.64 -5.16
C GLY A 250 19.61 -10.25 -5.48
N ASP A 251 20.41 -10.15 -6.50
CA ASP A 251 20.89 -8.87 -7.08
C ASP A 251 19.97 -8.46 -8.23
N TRP A 252 18.73 -8.10 -7.90
CA TRP A 252 17.71 -7.81 -8.91
C TRP A 252 18.05 -6.59 -9.76
N ASP A 253 17.78 -6.73 -11.05
CA ASP A 253 17.69 -5.64 -12.03
C ASP A 253 16.60 -5.97 -13.05
N ILE A 254 15.43 -5.38 -12.87
CA ILE A 254 14.27 -5.65 -13.73
C ILE A 254 14.09 -4.60 -14.83
N ARG A 255 14.99 -3.61 -14.94
CA ARG A 255 14.86 -2.47 -15.86
C ARG A 255 14.72 -2.89 -17.33
N ALA A 256 15.47 -3.91 -17.76
CA ALA A 256 15.37 -4.39 -19.12
C ALA A 256 14.00 -4.99 -19.45
N ALA A 257 13.42 -5.76 -18.51
CA ALA A 257 12.11 -6.37 -18.66
C ALA A 257 10.97 -5.36 -18.61
N LEU A 258 11.12 -4.29 -17.81
CA LEU A 258 10.13 -3.21 -17.68
C LEU A 258 9.85 -2.46 -18.98
N LYS A 259 10.79 -2.44 -19.93
CA LYS A 259 10.60 -1.82 -21.26
C LYS A 259 9.43 -2.43 -22.04
N ASN A 260 9.04 -3.65 -21.71
CA ASN A 260 7.93 -4.37 -22.35
C ASN A 260 6.60 -4.27 -21.56
N VAL A 261 6.56 -3.50 -20.47
CA VAL A 261 5.34 -3.28 -19.68
C VAL A 261 4.60 -2.06 -20.22
N PRO A 262 3.44 -2.23 -20.88
CA PRO A 262 2.73 -1.12 -21.52
C PRO A 262 1.91 -0.29 -20.54
N ALA A 263 1.72 -0.75 -19.29
CA ALA A 263 0.86 -0.12 -18.31
C ALA A 263 1.40 1.26 -17.93
N PRO A 264 0.60 2.36 -18.12
CA PRO A 264 0.94 3.66 -17.58
C PRO A 264 1.18 3.57 -16.08
N THR A 265 2.24 4.25 -15.61
CA THR A 265 2.65 4.18 -14.21
C THR A 265 2.86 5.57 -13.63
N LEU A 266 2.22 5.85 -12.50
CA LEU A 266 2.48 7.04 -11.69
C LEU A 266 3.37 6.65 -10.52
N VAL A 267 4.59 7.18 -10.49
CA VAL A 267 5.53 7.02 -9.38
C VAL A 267 5.41 8.26 -8.49
N ILE A 268 5.19 8.08 -7.21
CA ILE A 268 5.04 9.18 -6.23
C ILE A 268 6.10 9.00 -5.15
N HIS A 269 6.95 10.02 -4.95
CA HIS A 269 8.08 9.94 -4.05
C HIS A 269 8.27 11.25 -3.30
N GLY A 270 8.54 11.15 -2.00
CA GLY A 270 8.81 12.32 -1.16
C GLY A 270 10.24 12.85 -1.36
N GLU A 271 10.42 14.16 -1.32
CA GLU A 271 11.75 14.77 -1.46
C GLU A 271 12.64 14.51 -0.24
N GLU A 272 12.02 14.24 0.94
CA GLU A 272 12.70 13.96 2.21
C GLU A 272 12.85 12.44 2.48
N GLU A 273 12.53 11.60 1.50
CA GLU A 273 12.54 10.15 1.62
C GLU A 273 13.94 9.60 1.90
N SER A 274 14.00 8.50 2.66
CA SER A 274 15.23 7.78 2.93
C SER A 274 15.69 6.89 1.78
N ILE A 275 14.78 6.49 0.89
CA ILE A 275 15.11 5.86 -0.39
C ILE A 275 15.60 6.97 -1.34
N PRO A 276 16.83 6.89 -1.85
CA PRO A 276 17.40 7.97 -2.67
C PRO A 276 16.61 8.24 -3.95
N MET A 277 16.34 9.51 -4.21
CA MET A 277 15.54 9.97 -5.36
C MET A 277 16.09 9.48 -6.70
N ASP A 278 17.40 9.55 -6.90
CA ASP A 278 18.07 9.12 -8.14
C ASP A 278 17.84 7.63 -8.46
N LEU A 279 17.73 6.78 -7.42
CA LEU A 279 17.39 5.36 -7.60
C LEU A 279 15.91 5.18 -7.98
N VAL A 280 15.04 6.07 -7.52
CA VAL A 280 13.60 6.03 -7.86
C VAL A 280 13.36 6.60 -9.26
N GLU A 281 14.12 7.57 -9.70
CA GLU A 281 14.06 8.10 -11.07
C GLU A 281 14.32 7.01 -12.13
N GLU A 282 15.02 5.94 -11.76
CA GLU A 282 15.22 4.79 -12.66
C GLU A 282 13.90 4.10 -13.09
N TRP A 283 12.82 4.21 -12.31
CA TRP A 283 11.51 3.72 -12.73
C TRP A 283 11.00 4.42 -13.99
N THR A 284 11.17 5.74 -14.07
CA THR A 284 10.72 6.51 -15.24
C THR A 284 11.60 6.31 -16.48
N THR A 285 12.83 5.88 -16.27
CA THR A 285 13.73 5.52 -17.36
C THR A 285 13.46 4.09 -17.88
N ALA A 286 13.04 3.19 -16.98
CA ALA A 286 12.82 1.78 -17.29
C ALA A 286 11.42 1.51 -17.87
N LEU A 287 10.38 2.18 -17.38
CA LEU A 287 9.01 2.02 -17.84
C LEU A 287 8.68 3.01 -18.96
N PRO A 288 8.15 2.58 -20.10
CA PRO A 288 7.93 3.45 -21.27
C PRO A 288 6.88 4.54 -21.04
N HIS A 289 5.96 4.34 -20.10
CA HIS A 289 4.85 5.24 -19.82
C HIS A 289 4.77 5.62 -18.33
N ALA A 290 5.92 5.89 -17.71
CA ALA A 290 5.98 6.30 -16.32
C ALA A 290 6.16 7.82 -16.16
N THR A 291 5.53 8.36 -15.12
CA THR A 291 5.68 9.74 -14.67
C THR A 291 6.03 9.75 -13.20
N LEU A 292 7.05 10.56 -12.81
CA LEU A 292 7.42 10.76 -11.42
C LEU A 292 6.79 12.06 -10.89
N LEU A 293 6.08 11.95 -9.78
CA LEU A 293 5.57 13.06 -8.99
C LEU A 293 6.41 13.16 -7.71
N LYS A 294 7.22 14.21 -7.59
CA LYS A 294 7.99 14.52 -6.39
C LYS A 294 7.13 15.35 -5.44
N ILE A 295 7.05 14.93 -4.18
CA ILE A 295 6.21 15.56 -3.17
C ILE A 295 7.10 16.33 -2.19
N PRO A 296 7.03 17.67 -2.18
CA PRO A 296 7.83 18.47 -1.27
C PRO A 296 7.34 18.32 0.19
N ARG A 297 8.27 18.32 1.13
CA ARG A 297 8.02 18.16 2.57
C ARG A 297 7.23 16.89 2.87
N ALA A 298 7.58 15.79 2.20
CA ALA A 298 7.08 14.46 2.44
C ALA A 298 8.21 13.45 2.30
N ALA A 299 8.08 12.31 2.96
CA ALA A 299 9.02 11.20 2.87
C ALA A 299 8.28 9.92 2.43
N HIS A 300 8.30 8.85 3.24
CA HIS A 300 7.84 7.52 2.83
C HIS A 300 6.32 7.38 2.68
N PHE A 301 5.58 8.13 3.48
CA PHE A 301 4.11 8.07 3.54
C PHE A 301 3.50 9.30 2.88
N THR A 302 3.90 9.59 1.64
CA THR A 302 3.49 10.80 0.89
C THR A 302 1.97 11.02 0.91
N TYR A 303 1.19 9.93 0.84
CA TYR A 303 -0.28 9.94 0.84
C TYR A 303 -0.89 10.38 2.18
N ALA A 304 -0.15 10.22 3.29
CA ALA A 304 -0.55 10.64 4.63
C ALA A 304 0.11 11.97 5.03
N GLU A 305 1.34 12.24 4.57
CA GLU A 305 2.06 13.47 4.88
C GLU A 305 1.53 14.68 4.09
N ARG A 306 1.14 14.46 2.82
CA ARG A 306 0.65 15.49 1.90
C ARG A 306 -0.54 15.02 1.07
N PRO A 307 -1.65 14.58 1.74
CA PRO A 307 -2.82 14.02 1.07
C PRO A 307 -3.42 14.97 0.02
N GLU A 308 -3.36 16.29 0.28
CA GLU A 308 -3.87 17.34 -0.60
C GLU A 308 -3.13 17.47 -1.94
N LEU A 309 -1.88 17.02 -2.00
CA LEU A 309 -1.10 16.96 -3.25
C LEU A 309 -1.25 15.61 -3.95
N VAL A 310 -1.29 14.55 -3.16
CA VAL A 310 -1.19 13.16 -3.63
C VAL A 310 -2.52 12.68 -4.20
N TRP A 311 -3.60 12.71 -3.43
CA TRP A 311 -4.87 12.09 -3.85
C TRP A 311 -5.46 12.74 -5.11
N PRO A 312 -5.47 14.08 -5.28
CA PRO A 312 -5.92 14.66 -6.55
C PRO A 312 -5.09 14.25 -7.77
N ALA A 313 -3.79 13.97 -7.58
CA ALA A 313 -2.93 13.50 -8.68
C ALA A 313 -3.24 12.03 -9.03
N VAL A 314 -3.43 11.18 -8.02
CA VAL A 314 -3.84 9.78 -8.20
C VAL A 314 -5.19 9.70 -8.91
N GLU A 315 -6.20 10.44 -8.46
CA GLU A 315 -7.53 10.46 -9.08
C GLU A 315 -7.49 10.90 -10.54
N ARG A 316 -6.74 11.97 -10.86
CA ARG A 316 -6.53 12.40 -12.26
C ARG A 316 -5.88 11.30 -13.09
N PHE A 317 -4.88 10.61 -12.55
CA PHE A 317 -4.19 9.53 -13.24
C PHE A 317 -5.12 8.33 -13.49
N LEU A 318 -5.90 7.94 -12.48
CA LEU A 318 -6.86 6.84 -12.60
C LEU A 318 -8.00 7.15 -13.60
N ALA A 319 -8.38 8.41 -13.73
CA ALA A 319 -9.41 8.85 -14.69
C ALA A 319 -8.94 8.87 -16.17
N LEU A 320 -7.63 8.75 -16.44
CA LEU A 320 -7.13 8.70 -17.82
C LEU A 320 -7.71 7.49 -18.55
N ARG A 321 -8.21 7.69 -19.79
CA ARG A 321 -8.65 6.57 -20.63
C ARG A 321 -7.44 5.82 -21.17
N VAL A 322 -7.24 4.58 -20.74
CA VAL A 322 -6.25 3.68 -21.36
C VAL A 322 -6.89 3.03 -22.56
N ARG A 323 -6.37 3.27 -23.77
CA ARG A 323 -6.73 2.49 -24.94
C ARG A 323 -6.02 1.14 -24.83
N MET A 324 -6.77 0.10 -24.47
CA MET A 324 -6.27 -1.26 -24.62
C MET A 324 -6.18 -1.55 -26.13
N LYS A 325 -5.00 -1.96 -26.60
CA LYS A 325 -4.80 -2.42 -27.99
C LYS A 325 -5.12 -3.89 -28.09
#